data_dddf70fbe8131059ef03ea9c2fa0175a
#
_entry.id   dddf70fbe8131059ef03ea9c2fa0175a
#
_cell.length_a   1.000
_cell.length_b   1.000
_cell.length_c   1.000
_cell.angle_alpha   90.00
_cell.angle_beta   90.00
_cell.angle_gamma   90.00
#
_symmetry.space_group_name_H-M   'P 1'
#
loop_
_entity.id
_entity.type
_entity.pdbx_description
1 polymer ?
#
loop_
_entity_poly.entity_id
_entity_poly.type
_entity_poly.pdbx_seq_one_letter_code
_entity_poly.pdbx_strand_id
1 'polypeptide(L)'
;MSLFRKPQPLAVHVLRDAPELVAGLRRALESATDSERPGLERALALAEDAAARPDAELRGRWVRQRLTAAGHEGPADSVEAIKILRRAEPGLTLLQAVTYAKEAKEAEASEGGEGAAA
;
A
#
# COMPACT_ATOMS: atom_id res chain seq x y z
N MET A 1 31.85 7.80 8.45
CA MET A 1 32.05 7.72 7.01
C MET A 1 30.81 7.21 6.31
N SER A 2 30.37 7.94 5.31
CA SER A 2 29.17 7.59 4.57
C SER A 2 29.28 6.28 3.79
N LEU A 3 30.52 5.84 3.49
CA LEU A 3 30.79 4.59 2.77
C LEU A 3 30.14 3.37 3.42
N PHE A 4 29.97 3.41 4.72
CA PHE A 4 29.42 2.30 5.48
C PHE A 4 28.08 2.62 6.14
N ARG A 5 27.39 3.62 5.61
CA ARG A 5 26.08 3.95 6.13
C ARG A 5 25.15 2.75 5.91
N LYS A 6 24.63 2.23 6.99
CA LYS A 6 23.64 1.15 6.90
C LYS A 6 22.36 1.69 6.28
N PRO A 7 21.65 0.91 5.45
CA PRO A 7 20.33 1.31 5.01
C PRO A 7 19.45 1.58 6.22
N GLN A 8 18.62 2.62 6.14
CA GLN A 8 17.68 2.91 7.21
C GLN A 8 16.72 1.72 7.33
N PRO A 9 16.51 1.17 8.54
CA PRO A 9 15.52 0.13 8.70
C PRO A 9 14.14 0.70 8.38
N LEU A 10 13.31 -0.12 7.77
CA LEU A 10 11.94 0.27 7.48
C LEU A 10 11.17 0.35 8.80
N ALA A 11 10.57 1.51 9.08
CA ALA A 11 9.71 1.70 10.25
C ALA A 11 8.32 1.10 10.00
N VAL A 12 7.94 0.96 8.73
CA VAL A 12 6.65 0.39 8.35
C VAL A 12 6.90 -0.86 7.52
N HIS A 13 6.46 -2.00 8.04
CA HIS A 13 6.57 -3.29 7.37
C HIS A 13 5.23 -3.66 6.77
N VAL A 14 5.24 -4.07 5.52
CA VAL A 14 4.04 -4.52 4.83
C VAL A 14 3.86 -6.01 5.05
N LEU A 15 2.77 -6.38 5.72
CA LEU A 15 2.37 -7.78 5.86
C LEU A 15 1.39 -8.10 4.74
N ARG A 16 1.64 -9.19 4.04
CA ARG A 16 0.88 -9.52 2.83
C ARG A 16 0.21 -10.88 2.94
N ASP A 17 -1.12 -10.87 2.96
CA ASP A 17 -1.91 -12.09 2.95
C ASP A 17 -2.35 -12.49 1.54
N ALA A 18 -2.25 -11.57 0.57
CA ALA A 18 -2.74 -11.79 -0.77
C ALA A 18 -2.15 -13.02 -1.48
N PRO A 19 -0.82 -13.30 -1.38
CA PRO A 19 -0.29 -14.53 -1.99
C PRO A 19 -0.90 -15.82 -1.44
N GLU A 20 -1.20 -15.87 -0.15
CA GLU A 20 -1.85 -17.03 0.45
C GLU A 20 -3.29 -17.17 -0.03
N LEU A 21 -3.99 -16.05 -0.17
CA LEU A 21 -5.34 -16.03 -0.71
C LEU A 21 -5.37 -16.52 -2.15
N VAL A 22 -4.41 -16.08 -2.97
CA VAL A 22 -4.26 -16.54 -4.36
C VAL A 22 -4.10 -18.05 -4.39
N ALA A 23 -3.19 -18.59 -3.58
CA ALA A 23 -2.96 -20.04 -3.54
C ALA A 23 -4.21 -20.79 -3.08
N GLY A 24 -4.91 -20.26 -2.07
CA GLY A 24 -6.15 -20.86 -1.57
C GLY A 24 -7.26 -20.88 -2.62
N LEU A 25 -7.41 -19.77 -3.35
CA LEU A 25 -8.42 -19.67 -4.41
C LEU A 25 -8.11 -20.60 -5.57
N ARG A 26 -6.85 -20.76 -5.94
CA ARG A 26 -6.46 -21.73 -6.98
C ARG A 26 -6.80 -23.15 -6.56
N ARG A 27 -6.55 -23.50 -5.29
CA ARG A 27 -6.95 -24.82 -4.77
C ARG A 27 -8.46 -25.01 -4.79
N ALA A 28 -9.21 -23.99 -4.42
CA ALA A 28 -10.67 -24.05 -4.43
C ALA A 28 -11.21 -24.27 -5.85
N LEU A 29 -10.57 -23.66 -6.86
CA LEU A 29 -10.95 -23.83 -8.24
C LEU A 29 -10.77 -25.28 -8.72
N GLU A 30 -9.80 -26.02 -8.21
CA GLU A 30 -9.55 -27.40 -8.59
C GLU A 30 -10.75 -28.32 -8.29
N SER A 31 -11.51 -28.00 -7.25
CA SER A 31 -12.68 -28.79 -6.84
C SER A 31 -13.99 -28.03 -6.96
N ALA A 32 -14.01 -26.90 -7.66
CA ALA A 32 -15.20 -26.08 -7.78
C ALA A 32 -16.26 -26.72 -8.66
N THR A 33 -17.52 -26.54 -8.27
CA THR A 33 -18.65 -26.89 -9.12
C THR A 33 -18.78 -25.84 -10.23
N ASP A 34 -19.55 -26.15 -11.28
CA ASP A 34 -19.76 -25.23 -12.38
C ASP A 34 -20.41 -23.94 -11.92
N SER A 35 -21.29 -24.01 -10.91
CA SER A 35 -21.95 -22.81 -10.39
C SER A 35 -21.04 -21.93 -9.55
N GLU A 36 -20.02 -22.50 -8.89
CA GLU A 36 -19.08 -21.77 -8.09
C GLU A 36 -17.94 -21.14 -8.89
N ARG A 37 -17.60 -21.75 -10.01
CA ARG A 37 -16.43 -21.38 -10.81
C ARG A 37 -16.35 -19.92 -11.20
N PRO A 38 -17.40 -19.29 -11.77
CA PRO A 38 -17.28 -17.89 -12.17
C PRO A 38 -16.96 -16.94 -11.01
N GLY A 39 -17.57 -17.18 -9.84
CA GLY A 39 -17.29 -16.37 -8.65
C GLY A 39 -15.88 -16.55 -8.14
N LEU A 40 -15.39 -17.79 -8.14
CA LEU A 40 -14.03 -18.07 -7.70
C LEU A 40 -13.00 -17.51 -8.67
N GLU A 41 -13.25 -17.55 -9.97
CA GLU A 41 -12.37 -16.95 -10.98
C GLU A 41 -12.28 -15.43 -10.79
N ARG A 42 -13.42 -14.79 -10.54
CA ARG A 42 -13.44 -13.36 -10.27
C ARG A 42 -12.68 -13.02 -8.97
N ALA A 43 -12.90 -13.80 -7.91
CA ALA A 43 -12.19 -13.61 -6.65
C ALA A 43 -10.69 -13.79 -6.82
N LEU A 44 -10.28 -14.81 -7.61
CA LEU A 44 -8.87 -15.05 -7.89
C LEU A 44 -8.25 -13.86 -8.63
N ALA A 45 -8.93 -13.30 -9.62
CA ALA A 45 -8.44 -12.14 -10.35
C ALA A 45 -8.23 -10.95 -9.41
N LEU A 46 -9.16 -10.69 -8.49
CA LEU A 46 -9.03 -9.63 -7.50
C LEU A 46 -7.87 -9.87 -6.54
N ALA A 47 -7.70 -11.11 -6.12
CA ALA A 47 -6.60 -11.47 -5.21
C ALA A 47 -5.24 -11.37 -5.90
N GLU A 48 -5.15 -11.78 -7.16
CA GLU A 48 -3.92 -11.64 -7.95
C GLU A 48 -3.54 -10.18 -8.14
N ASP A 49 -4.53 -9.34 -8.41
CA ASP A 49 -4.33 -7.90 -8.54
C ASP A 49 -3.78 -7.31 -7.25
N ALA A 50 -4.37 -7.68 -6.12
CA ALA A 50 -3.89 -7.25 -4.80
C ALA A 50 -2.47 -7.74 -4.52
N ALA A 51 -2.17 -8.98 -4.90
CA ALA A 51 -0.84 -9.57 -4.70
C ALA A 51 0.23 -8.88 -5.55
N ALA A 52 -0.15 -8.30 -6.68
CA ALA A 52 0.77 -7.63 -7.58
C ALA A 52 1.15 -6.22 -7.15
N ARG A 53 0.46 -5.64 -6.17
CA ARG A 53 0.74 -4.27 -5.72
C ARG A 53 2.09 -4.18 -5.02
N PRO A 54 2.94 -3.20 -5.37
CA PRO A 54 4.24 -3.02 -4.70
C PRO A 54 4.07 -2.59 -3.25
N ASP A 55 5.05 -2.93 -2.41
CA ASP A 55 5.06 -2.53 -1.01
C ASP A 55 5.02 -1.02 -0.83
N ALA A 56 5.71 -0.28 -1.70
CA ALA A 56 5.71 1.18 -1.65
C ALA A 56 4.29 1.76 -1.80
N GLU A 57 3.49 1.17 -2.68
CA GLU A 57 2.10 1.58 -2.86
C GLU A 57 1.27 1.30 -1.61
N LEU A 58 1.47 0.15 -0.99
CA LEU A 58 0.75 -0.21 0.23
C LEU A 58 1.14 0.69 1.41
N ARG A 59 2.44 1.01 1.54
CA ARG A 59 2.88 2.00 2.53
C ARG A 59 2.27 3.38 2.27
N GLY A 60 2.21 3.77 0.99
CA GLY A 60 1.60 5.05 0.60
C GLY A 60 0.13 5.13 1.01
N ARG A 61 -0.62 4.05 0.84
CA ARG A 61 -2.02 3.98 1.29
C ARG A 61 -2.13 4.12 2.80
N TRP A 62 -1.22 3.46 3.53
CA TRP A 62 -1.18 3.58 4.98
C TRP A 62 -0.96 5.03 5.42
N VAL A 63 -0.02 5.72 4.77
CA VAL A 63 0.23 7.15 5.07
C VAL A 63 -1.02 7.98 4.82
N ARG A 64 -1.69 7.78 3.68
CA ARG A 64 -2.91 8.54 3.37
C ARG A 64 -4.01 8.29 4.38
N GLN A 65 -4.15 7.06 4.86
CA GLN A 65 -5.11 6.75 5.92
C GLN A 65 -4.80 7.52 7.20
N ARG A 66 -3.51 7.65 7.56
CA ARG A 66 -3.09 8.42 8.73
C ARG A 66 -3.38 9.90 8.56
N LEU A 67 -3.10 10.44 7.37
CA LEU A 67 -3.36 11.85 7.08
C LEU A 67 -4.86 12.16 7.08
N THR A 68 -5.64 11.29 6.48
CA THR A 68 -7.10 11.44 6.46
C THR A 68 -7.67 11.39 7.88
N ALA A 69 -7.19 10.47 8.70
CA ALA A 69 -7.64 10.36 10.09
C ALA A 69 -7.30 11.61 10.90
N ALA A 70 -6.22 12.32 10.54
CA ALA A 70 -5.83 13.57 11.18
C ALA A 70 -6.53 14.80 10.57
N GLY A 71 -7.39 14.61 9.58
CA GLY A 71 -8.13 15.70 8.95
C GLY A 71 -7.35 16.49 7.91
N HIS A 72 -6.22 15.97 7.44
CA HIS A 72 -5.43 16.64 6.42
C HIS A 72 -6.03 16.44 5.03
N GLU A 73 -6.21 17.52 4.30
CA GLU A 73 -6.83 17.49 2.97
C GLU A 73 -5.88 17.90 1.83
N GLY A 74 -4.70 18.41 2.14
CA GLY A 74 -3.74 18.84 1.14
C GLY A 74 -2.91 17.69 0.57
N PRO A 75 -1.88 18.02 -0.23
CA PRO A 75 -1.00 17.00 -0.80
C PRO A 75 -0.34 16.15 0.29
N ALA A 76 -0.20 14.86 -0.01
CA ALA A 76 0.36 13.91 0.95
C ALA A 76 1.85 14.15 1.24
N ASP A 77 2.55 14.85 0.36
CA ASP A 77 3.99 15.13 0.50
C ASP A 77 4.29 16.58 0.89
N SER A 78 3.29 17.36 1.32
CA SER A 78 3.52 18.72 1.79
C SER A 78 4.26 18.71 3.13
N VAL A 79 4.88 19.85 3.46
CA VAL A 79 5.56 20.02 4.74
C VAL A 79 4.59 19.77 5.90
N GLU A 80 3.36 20.26 5.76
CA GLU A 80 2.33 20.06 6.77
C GLU A 80 1.99 18.58 6.93
N ALA A 81 1.82 17.87 5.82
CA ALA A 81 1.54 16.43 5.86
C ALA A 81 2.65 15.66 6.56
N ILE A 82 3.91 16.01 6.26
CA ILE A 82 5.06 15.36 6.88
C ILE A 82 5.06 15.61 8.40
N LYS A 83 4.74 16.82 8.82
CA LYS A 83 4.63 17.14 10.26
C LYS A 83 3.53 16.31 10.93
N ILE A 84 2.38 16.21 10.28
CA ILE A 84 1.24 15.43 10.78
C ILE A 84 1.63 13.95 10.90
N LEU A 85 2.27 13.41 9.88
CA LEU A 85 2.71 12.02 9.88
C LEU A 85 3.67 11.72 11.03
N ARG A 86 4.62 12.62 11.28
CA ARG A 86 5.58 12.45 12.38
C ARG A 86 4.95 12.56 13.76
N ARG A 87 3.87 13.33 13.89
CA ARG A 87 3.11 13.38 15.14
C ARG A 87 2.33 12.09 15.36
N ALA A 88 1.75 11.56 14.29
CA ALA A 88 0.98 10.31 14.36
C ALA A 88 1.89 9.11 14.63
N GLU A 89 3.09 9.14 14.09
CA GLU A 89 4.06 8.05 14.20
C GLU A 89 5.41 8.60 14.65
N PRO A 90 5.59 8.82 15.97
CA PRO A 90 6.81 9.45 16.49
C PRO A 90 8.10 8.69 16.23
N GLY A 91 8.01 7.39 15.93
CA GLY A 91 9.18 6.56 15.60
C GLY A 91 9.79 6.84 14.25
N LEU A 92 9.10 7.60 13.38
CA LEU A 92 9.62 7.90 12.05
C LEU A 92 10.71 8.96 12.12
N THR A 93 11.83 8.71 11.44
CA THR A 93 12.83 9.76 11.21
C THR A 93 12.28 10.72 10.16
N LEU A 94 12.87 11.90 10.06
CA LEU A 94 12.45 12.85 9.02
C LEU A 94 12.62 12.26 7.64
N LEU A 95 13.72 11.56 7.39
CA LEU A 95 13.94 10.92 6.09
C LEU A 95 12.88 9.88 5.78
N GLN A 96 12.52 9.03 6.75
CA GLN A 96 11.48 8.03 6.58
C GLN A 96 10.13 8.71 6.29
N ALA A 97 9.78 9.75 7.04
CA ALA A 97 8.53 10.46 6.84
C ALA A 97 8.46 11.10 5.45
N VAL A 98 9.54 11.71 4.99
CA VAL A 98 9.60 12.31 3.65
C VAL A 98 9.46 11.22 2.58
N THR A 99 10.18 10.11 2.73
CA THR A 99 10.13 9.00 1.77
C THR A 99 8.72 8.40 1.68
N TYR A 100 8.11 8.14 2.83
CA TYR A 100 6.76 7.55 2.86
C TYR A 100 5.69 8.53 2.37
N ALA A 101 5.86 9.82 2.63
CA ALA A 101 4.96 10.85 2.10
C ALA A 101 5.02 10.92 0.58
N LYS A 102 6.20 10.76 -0.01
CA LYS A 102 6.34 10.70 -1.47
C LYS A 102 5.68 9.45 -2.04
N GLU A 103 5.83 8.31 -1.36
CA GLU A 103 5.13 7.08 -1.77
C GLU A 103 3.61 7.28 -1.76
N ALA A 104 3.10 8.00 -0.75
CA ALA A 104 1.68 8.31 -0.66
C ALA A 104 1.21 9.18 -1.84
N LYS A 105 2.01 10.17 -2.21
CA LYS A 105 1.67 11.01 -3.36
C LYS A 105 1.68 10.24 -4.67
N GLU A 106 2.67 9.38 -4.86
CA GLU A 106 2.75 8.53 -6.04
C GLU A 106 1.58 7.55 -6.11
N ALA A 107 1.16 7.00 -4.97
CA ALA A 107 0.00 6.13 -4.90
C ALA A 107 -1.29 6.86 -5.27
N GLU A 108 -1.44 8.13 -4.84
CA GLU A 108 -2.58 8.97 -5.23
C GLU A 108 -2.63 9.18 -6.74
N ALA A 109 -1.49 9.48 -7.35
CA ALA A 109 -1.40 9.69 -8.79
C ALA A 109 -1.78 8.43 -9.55
N SER A 110 -1.32 7.28 -9.09
CA SER A 110 -1.65 5.98 -9.70
C SER A 110 -3.14 5.67 -9.62
N GLU A 111 -3.75 5.87 -8.45
CA GLU A 111 -5.18 5.64 -8.28
C GLU A 111 -6.03 6.63 -9.08
N GLY A 112 -5.60 7.89 -9.11
CA GLY A 112 -6.27 8.91 -9.90
C GLY A 112 -6.25 8.58 -11.39
N GLY A 113 -5.13 8.05 -11.89
CA GLY A 113 -4.99 7.60 -13.26
C GLY A 113 -5.94 6.46 -13.60
N GLU A 114 -6.07 5.49 -12.73
CA GLU A 114 -7.00 4.38 -12.89
C GLU A 114 -8.45 4.86 -12.89
N GLY A 115 -8.78 5.77 -11.98
CA GLY A 115 -10.12 6.35 -11.92
C GLY A 115 -10.46 7.14 -13.16
N ALA A 116 -9.51 7.85 -13.74
CA ALA A 116 -9.72 8.64 -14.95
C ALA A 116 -9.92 7.74 -16.18
N ALA A 117 -9.38 6.53 -16.17
CA ALA A 117 -9.52 5.58 -17.27
C ALA A 117 -10.89 4.88 -17.27
N ALA A 118 -11.58 4.93 -16.17
CA ALA A 118 -12.90 4.36 -16.06
C ALA A 118 -13.96 5.33 -16.59
#